data_fd27a0ae0ab4187c4a729cf7099b05df
#
_entry.id   fd27a0ae0ab4187c4a729cf7099b05df
#
_cell.length_a   1.000
_cell.length_b   1.000
_cell.length_c   1.000
_cell.angle_alpha   90.00
_cell.angle_beta   90.00
_cell.angle_gamma   90.00
#
_symmetry.space_group_name_H-M   'P 1'
#
loop_
_entity.id
_entity.type
_entity.pdbx_description
1 polymer ?
#
loop_
_entity_poly.entity_id
_entity_poly.type
_entity_poly.pdbx_seq_one_letter_code
_entity_poly.pdbx_strand_id
1 'polypeptide(L)'
;MFEMLSSAARIGRKTGRTTRAILAAALSAILFVGMPAATALSAATNPSGLPLPRFVTTRSTPINVRVGPGTKYDVAWVYVKAGTPVEIIQEFDTWRKIRDVDGSEGWLHQNLLVGNRAGLVAPWKPDGEQVGLLRGPADDSGVRAWLTSKFRVDIKECDGTWCEVVATSHPAGGNAQAFNGYLRQAELWGVYKNEKFD
;
A
#
# COMPACT_ATOMS: atom_id res chain seq x y z
N MET A 1 -36.97 -43.69 30.71
CA MET A 1 -37.24 -45.13 30.50
C MET A 1 -35.90 -45.77 30.38
N PHE A 2 -35.57 -46.60 31.44
CA PHE A 2 -34.48 -47.54 31.60
C PHE A 2 -33.06 -47.00 31.54
N GLU A 3 -32.40 -46.78 32.68
CA GLU A 3 -31.85 -47.66 33.77
C GLU A 3 -30.75 -48.62 33.27
N MET A 4 -29.63 -48.44 33.94
CA MET A 4 -28.96 -49.22 35.01
C MET A 4 -27.94 -50.22 34.38
N LEU A 5 -26.83 -50.59 34.95
CA LEU A 5 -26.23 -50.77 36.26
C LEU A 5 -24.73 -51.03 36.08
N SER A 6 -23.83 -50.50 36.79
CA SER A 6 -23.17 -51.01 37.98
C SER A 6 -22.46 -52.37 37.84
N SER A 7 -21.17 -52.42 38.06
CA SER A 7 -20.61 -53.40 39.01
C SER A 7 -19.14 -53.11 39.38
N ALA A 8 -18.89 -53.03 40.63
CA ALA A 8 -17.60 -52.96 41.30
C ALA A 8 -17.06 -54.39 41.53
N ALA A 9 -15.74 -54.54 41.56
CA ALA A 9 -15.13 -55.63 42.31
C ALA A 9 -13.75 -55.19 42.89
N ARG A 10 -13.68 -55.44 44.18
CA ARG A 10 -12.53 -55.19 45.08
C ARG A 10 -11.57 -56.36 45.07
N ILE A 11 -10.42 -56.08 45.73
CA ILE A 11 -9.62 -56.95 46.64
C ILE A 11 -8.27 -57.41 46.09
N GLY A 12 -7.24 -57.08 46.89
CA GLY A 12 -6.04 -57.87 46.95
C GLY A 12 -4.80 -57.14 47.52
N ARG A 13 -4.77 -56.93 48.82
CA ARG A 13 -3.56 -56.51 49.58
C ARG A 13 -2.58 -57.66 49.60
N LYS A 14 -1.27 -57.46 49.35
CA LYS A 14 -0.19 -58.19 50.02
C LYS A 14 1.05 -57.31 50.18
N THR A 15 1.48 -57.25 51.41
CA THR A 15 2.68 -56.68 51.97
C THR A 15 3.92 -57.47 51.61
N GLY A 16 5.01 -56.78 51.32
CA GLY A 16 6.32 -57.36 51.20
C GLY A 16 7.42 -56.32 51.32
N ARG A 17 7.93 -56.23 52.52
CA ARG A 17 9.09 -55.37 52.91
C ARG A 17 10.36 -56.10 52.46
N THR A 18 11.21 -55.44 51.64
CA THR A 18 12.67 -55.68 51.68
C THR A 18 13.42 -54.41 51.28
N THR A 19 14.12 -53.92 52.25
CA THR A 19 15.15 -52.91 52.19
C THR A 19 16.33 -53.38 51.31
N ARG A 20 16.70 -52.60 50.31
CA ARG A 20 18.09 -52.54 49.83
C ARG A 20 18.37 -51.12 49.24
N ALA A 21 19.30 -50.48 49.89
CA ALA A 21 19.89 -49.23 49.47
C ALA A 21 20.68 -49.43 48.15
N ILE A 22 20.47 -48.59 47.19
CA ILE A 22 21.37 -48.47 46.04
C ILE A 22 21.49 -46.98 45.69
N LEU A 23 22.74 -46.55 45.63
CA LEU A 23 23.29 -45.25 45.31
C LEU A 23 22.48 -44.43 44.29
N ALA A 24 22.28 -43.16 44.65
CA ALA A 24 21.85 -42.11 43.76
C ALA A 24 23.03 -41.68 42.84
N ALA A 25 22.91 -42.01 41.57
CA ALA A 25 23.69 -41.36 40.51
C ALA A 25 22.83 -40.25 39.96
N ALA A 26 23.12 -39.02 40.32
CA ALA A 26 22.49 -37.81 39.76
C ALA A 26 23.01 -37.60 38.31
N LEU A 27 22.24 -37.96 37.32
CA LEU A 27 22.45 -37.55 35.97
C LEU A 27 21.77 -36.18 35.78
N SER A 28 22.56 -35.11 35.85
CA SER A 28 22.12 -33.77 35.47
C SER A 28 21.97 -33.70 33.94
N ALA A 29 20.76 -33.86 33.44
CA ALA A 29 20.43 -33.57 32.05
C ALA A 29 20.34 -32.03 31.87
N ILE A 30 21.36 -31.43 31.30
CA ILE A 30 21.35 -30.03 30.87
C ILE A 30 20.45 -29.94 29.64
N LEU A 31 19.20 -29.49 29.83
CA LEU A 31 18.32 -29.10 28.74
C LEU A 31 18.88 -27.83 28.10
N PHE A 32 19.61 -27.98 26.99
CA PHE A 32 19.89 -26.88 26.08
C PHE A 32 18.58 -26.47 25.41
N VAL A 33 17.91 -25.46 25.99
CA VAL A 33 16.83 -24.75 25.32
C VAL A 33 17.46 -23.93 24.21
N GLY A 34 17.51 -24.47 23.02
CA GLY A 34 17.91 -23.74 21.81
C GLY A 34 16.91 -22.60 21.59
N MET A 35 17.29 -21.37 21.92
CA MET A 35 16.56 -20.18 21.47
C MET A 35 16.59 -20.15 19.95
N PRO A 36 15.42 -20.04 19.27
CA PRO A 36 15.42 -19.76 17.86
C PRO A 36 16.05 -18.38 17.65
N ALA A 37 17.18 -18.35 16.94
CA ALA A 37 17.77 -17.10 16.47
C ALA A 37 16.72 -16.47 15.54
N ALA A 38 16.03 -15.44 16.01
CA ALA A 38 15.21 -14.60 15.16
C ALA A 38 16.15 -13.95 14.12
N THR A 39 16.16 -14.49 12.91
CA THR A 39 16.78 -13.84 11.77
C THR A 39 16.02 -12.54 11.52
N ALA A 40 16.54 -11.43 12.02
CA ALA A 40 16.09 -10.10 11.64
C ALA A 40 16.26 -10.00 10.12
N LEU A 41 15.13 -10.08 9.38
CA LEU A 41 15.10 -9.69 7.99
C LEU A 41 15.51 -8.21 7.97
N SER A 42 16.74 -7.92 7.57
CA SER A 42 17.19 -6.56 7.32
C SER A 42 16.31 -6.05 6.18
N ALA A 43 15.35 -5.19 6.49
CA ALA A 43 14.59 -4.49 5.46
C ALA A 43 15.62 -3.75 4.61
N ALA A 44 15.67 -4.09 3.32
CA ALA A 44 16.53 -3.38 2.38
C ALA A 44 16.16 -1.90 2.45
N THR A 45 17.08 -1.07 2.93
CA THR A 45 16.86 0.38 2.99
C THR A 45 16.85 0.90 1.57
N ASN A 46 15.71 1.44 1.14
CA ASN A 46 15.61 2.10 -0.16
C ASN A 46 16.61 3.27 -0.23
N PRO A 47 17.25 3.53 -1.37
CA PRO A 47 18.19 4.63 -1.52
C PRO A 47 17.68 6.00 -1.05
N SER A 48 16.38 6.26 -1.15
CA SER A 48 15.78 7.50 -0.67
C SER A 48 15.45 7.51 0.83
N GLY A 49 15.45 6.37 1.50
CA GLY A 49 14.94 6.19 2.87
C GLY A 49 13.42 6.30 3.01
N LEU A 50 12.70 6.50 1.90
CA LEU A 50 11.23 6.63 1.88
C LEU A 50 10.54 5.27 1.72
N PRO A 51 9.31 5.12 2.23
CA PRO A 51 8.57 3.87 2.08
C PRO A 51 8.27 3.53 0.62
N LEU A 52 8.16 2.24 0.33
CA LEU A 52 7.71 1.68 -0.94
C LEU A 52 6.54 0.70 -0.68
N PRO A 53 5.55 0.68 -1.57
CA PRO A 53 5.35 1.60 -2.69
C PRO A 53 4.90 2.98 -2.22
N ARG A 54 5.02 4.00 -3.09
CA ARG A 54 4.48 5.34 -2.82
C ARG A 54 4.10 6.08 -4.09
N PHE A 55 3.07 6.92 -4.02
CA PHE A 55 2.67 7.78 -5.13
C PHE A 55 3.47 9.07 -5.15
N VAL A 56 3.81 9.51 -6.36
CA VAL A 56 4.48 10.77 -6.69
C VAL A 56 3.93 11.30 -8.01
N THR A 57 4.41 12.45 -8.43
CA THR A 57 3.94 13.10 -9.66
C THR A 57 5.11 13.46 -10.56
N THR A 58 4.92 13.36 -11.87
CA THR A 58 5.93 13.79 -12.85
C THR A 58 6.05 15.31 -12.85
N ARG A 59 7.29 15.83 -12.91
CA ARG A 59 7.57 17.28 -12.77
C ARG A 59 7.31 18.06 -14.06
N SER A 60 7.82 17.57 -15.17
CA SER A 60 7.87 18.29 -16.46
C SER A 60 7.52 17.38 -17.61
N THR A 61 7.59 17.88 -18.83
CA THR A 61 7.41 17.12 -20.07
C THR A 61 8.36 17.64 -21.16
N PRO A 62 8.72 16.79 -22.14
CA PRO A 62 8.48 15.35 -22.20
C PRO A 62 9.36 14.56 -21.23
N ILE A 63 8.89 13.40 -20.76
CA ILE A 63 9.64 12.52 -19.88
C ILE A 63 9.78 11.15 -20.51
N ASN A 64 11.03 10.73 -20.73
CA ASN A 64 11.35 9.40 -21.22
C ASN A 64 11.31 8.39 -20.07
N VAL A 65 10.44 7.40 -20.16
CA VAL A 65 10.44 6.20 -19.32
C VAL A 65 11.27 5.13 -20.01
N ARG A 66 12.16 4.48 -19.26
CA ARG A 66 13.14 3.53 -19.84
C ARG A 66 12.87 2.11 -19.36
N VAL A 67 13.38 1.14 -20.09
CA VAL A 67 13.26 -0.28 -19.74
C VAL A 67 14.18 -0.68 -18.57
N GLY A 68 15.15 0.16 -18.21
CA GLY A 68 16.10 -0.11 -17.13
C GLY A 68 16.63 1.15 -16.45
N PRO A 69 17.30 1.01 -15.29
CA PRO A 69 17.78 2.11 -14.46
C PRO A 69 19.07 2.72 -15.02
N GLY A 70 18.96 3.54 -16.04
CA GLY A 70 20.11 4.23 -16.64
C GLY A 70 19.79 4.82 -18.00
N THR A 71 20.58 5.82 -18.39
CA THR A 71 20.42 6.49 -19.72
C THR A 71 20.81 5.61 -20.89
N LYS A 72 21.56 4.54 -20.66
CA LYS A 72 21.96 3.55 -21.64
C LYS A 72 20.85 2.60 -22.07
N TYR A 73 19.76 2.55 -21.29
CA TYR A 73 18.61 1.70 -21.59
C TYR A 73 17.66 2.41 -22.54
N ASP A 74 17.01 1.64 -23.40
CA ASP A 74 16.05 2.14 -24.36
C ASP A 74 14.85 2.82 -23.70
N VAL A 75 14.26 3.76 -24.45
CA VAL A 75 12.99 4.41 -24.06
C VAL A 75 11.85 3.47 -24.35
N ALA A 76 11.09 3.13 -23.31
CA ALA A 76 9.89 2.30 -23.42
C ALA A 76 8.69 3.15 -23.91
N TRP A 77 8.48 4.32 -23.30
CA TRP A 77 7.47 5.31 -23.71
C TRP A 77 7.82 6.71 -23.22
N VAL A 78 7.01 7.69 -23.61
CA VAL A 78 7.21 9.09 -23.26
C VAL A 78 5.94 9.66 -22.64
N TYR A 79 6.04 10.26 -21.46
CA TYR A 79 4.96 11.10 -20.93
C TYR A 79 5.00 12.48 -21.57
N VAL A 80 3.86 12.88 -22.13
CA VAL A 80 3.68 14.19 -22.78
C VAL A 80 2.85 15.17 -21.96
N LYS A 81 2.38 14.75 -20.77
CA LYS A 81 1.64 15.60 -19.84
C LYS A 81 2.40 15.68 -18.50
N ALA A 82 2.68 16.89 -18.05
CA ALA A 82 3.23 17.13 -16.71
C ALA A 82 2.18 16.81 -15.63
N GLY A 83 2.66 16.53 -14.43
CA GLY A 83 1.77 16.26 -13.31
C GLY A 83 1.05 14.91 -13.39
N THR A 84 1.53 13.97 -14.21
CA THR A 84 0.99 12.61 -14.25
C THR A 84 1.32 11.90 -12.94
N PRO A 85 0.33 11.38 -12.18
CA PRO A 85 0.60 10.55 -11.02
C PRO A 85 1.22 9.22 -11.44
N VAL A 86 2.18 8.73 -10.67
CA VAL A 86 2.82 7.43 -10.84
C VAL A 86 3.14 6.83 -9.47
N GLU A 87 3.18 5.53 -9.38
CA GLU A 87 3.56 4.82 -8.16
C GLU A 87 5.01 4.35 -8.26
N ILE A 88 5.88 4.76 -7.32
CA ILE A 88 7.24 4.21 -7.21
C ILE A 88 7.14 2.87 -6.50
N ILE A 89 7.58 1.81 -7.19
CA ILE A 89 7.54 0.44 -6.67
C ILE A 89 8.93 -0.12 -6.33
N GLN A 90 9.99 0.49 -6.86
CA GLN A 90 11.37 0.09 -6.61
C GLN A 90 12.32 1.27 -6.81
N GLU A 91 13.46 1.24 -6.13
CA GLU A 91 14.53 2.22 -6.28
C GLU A 91 15.86 1.53 -6.61
N PHE A 92 16.65 2.17 -7.46
CA PHE A 92 18.01 1.78 -7.76
C PHE A 92 18.86 3.04 -7.97
N ASP A 93 19.76 3.33 -7.05
CA ASP A 93 20.55 4.56 -7.05
C ASP A 93 19.65 5.81 -7.22
N THR A 94 19.85 6.60 -8.27
CA THR A 94 19.06 7.78 -8.62
C THR A 94 17.82 7.46 -9.48
N TRP A 95 17.59 6.20 -9.79
CA TRP A 95 16.46 5.73 -10.63
C TRP A 95 15.32 5.20 -9.80
N ARG A 96 14.12 5.42 -10.28
CA ARG A 96 12.85 4.98 -9.68
C ARG A 96 12.09 4.12 -10.68
N LYS A 97 11.80 2.89 -10.32
CA LYS A 97 10.88 2.07 -11.08
C LYS A 97 9.47 2.49 -10.74
N ILE A 98 8.76 2.94 -11.74
CA ILE A 98 7.37 3.40 -11.58
C ILE A 98 6.42 2.39 -12.18
N ARG A 99 5.18 2.44 -11.70
CA ARG A 99 4.01 1.82 -12.28
C ARG A 99 2.98 2.91 -12.55
N ASP A 100 2.39 2.91 -13.73
CA ASP A 100 1.31 3.83 -14.09
C ASP A 100 -0.08 3.25 -13.81
N VAL A 101 -1.09 4.02 -14.16
CA VAL A 101 -2.50 3.66 -13.94
C VAL A 101 -2.93 2.42 -14.73
N ASP A 102 -2.30 2.16 -15.86
CA ASP A 102 -2.59 1.00 -16.74
C ASP A 102 -1.74 -0.23 -16.33
N GLY A 103 -0.93 -0.10 -15.27
CA GLY A 103 -0.05 -1.17 -14.79
C GLY A 103 1.28 -1.29 -15.52
N SER A 104 1.58 -0.42 -16.48
CA SER A 104 2.85 -0.41 -17.18
C SER A 104 3.99 0.01 -16.27
N GLU A 105 5.13 -0.67 -16.35
CA GLU A 105 6.29 -0.44 -15.48
C GLU A 105 7.51 0.01 -16.28
N GLY A 106 8.25 0.96 -15.72
CA GLY A 106 9.50 1.44 -16.32
C GLY A 106 10.29 2.33 -15.36
N TRP A 107 11.41 2.85 -15.82
CA TRP A 107 12.36 3.57 -14.99
C TRP A 107 12.42 5.05 -15.34
N LEU A 108 12.37 5.89 -14.31
CA LEU A 108 12.55 7.33 -14.37
C LEU A 108 13.70 7.77 -13.47
N HIS A 109 14.40 8.82 -13.87
CA HIS A 109 15.35 9.47 -12.97
C HIS A 109 14.60 10.29 -11.91
N GLN A 110 15.05 10.22 -10.66
CA GLN A 110 14.36 10.86 -9.51
C GLN A 110 14.10 12.36 -9.69
N ASN A 111 14.98 13.09 -10.40
CA ASN A 111 14.80 14.53 -10.64
C ASN A 111 13.60 14.87 -11.54
N LEU A 112 13.02 13.89 -12.21
CA LEU A 112 11.82 14.03 -13.02
C LEU A 112 10.53 13.86 -12.21
N LEU A 113 10.65 13.59 -10.91
CA LEU A 113 9.55 13.35 -10.01
C LEU A 113 9.50 14.42 -8.91
N VAL A 114 8.30 14.65 -8.39
CA VAL A 114 8.03 15.54 -7.25
C VAL A 114 7.08 14.84 -6.27
N GLY A 115 7.22 15.18 -4.99
CA GLY A 115 6.41 14.60 -3.92
C GLY A 115 4.96 15.09 -3.87
N ASN A 116 4.59 16.09 -4.67
CA ASN A 116 3.20 16.57 -4.74
C ASN A 116 2.27 15.42 -5.12
N ARG A 117 1.11 15.37 -4.48
CA ARG A 117 0.14 14.32 -4.73
C ARG A 117 -0.86 14.74 -5.80
N ALA A 118 -0.99 13.91 -6.80
CA ALA A 118 -2.05 14.01 -7.81
C ALA A 118 -2.76 12.67 -7.92
N GLY A 119 -3.98 12.68 -8.41
CA GLY A 119 -4.75 11.48 -8.69
C GLY A 119 -5.49 11.55 -10.01
N LEU A 120 -5.92 10.38 -10.47
CA LEU A 120 -6.86 10.22 -11.58
C LEU A 120 -8.21 9.77 -11.02
N VAL A 121 -9.25 10.47 -11.45
CA VAL A 121 -10.63 10.18 -11.03
C VAL A 121 -11.09 8.88 -11.70
N ALA A 122 -11.44 7.89 -10.89
CA ALA A 122 -12.06 6.63 -11.26
C ALA A 122 -11.59 6.05 -12.62
N PRO A 123 -10.28 5.81 -12.82
CA PRO A 123 -9.75 5.42 -14.14
C PRO A 123 -10.23 4.03 -14.61
N TRP A 124 -10.81 3.25 -13.70
CA TRP A 124 -11.43 1.94 -13.97
C TRP A 124 -12.86 2.05 -14.54
N LYS A 125 -13.46 3.24 -14.53
CA LYS A 125 -14.76 3.48 -15.13
C LYS A 125 -14.63 3.73 -16.63
N PRO A 126 -15.66 3.45 -17.42
CA PRO A 126 -15.68 3.75 -18.85
C PRO A 126 -15.34 5.21 -19.14
N ASP A 127 -14.71 5.46 -20.29
CA ASP A 127 -14.41 6.80 -20.74
C ASP A 127 -15.70 7.63 -20.89
N GLY A 128 -15.69 8.85 -20.36
CA GLY A 128 -16.84 9.74 -20.35
C GLY A 128 -17.78 9.58 -19.17
N GLU A 129 -17.65 8.51 -18.37
CA GLU A 129 -18.40 8.40 -17.13
C GLU A 129 -17.94 9.48 -16.15
N GLN A 130 -18.88 10.02 -15.37
CA GLN A 130 -18.64 11.17 -14.53
C GLN A 130 -18.73 10.81 -13.03
N VAL A 131 -17.89 11.46 -12.23
CA VAL A 131 -17.89 11.43 -10.78
C VAL A 131 -18.15 12.83 -10.26
N GLY A 132 -19.02 12.98 -9.29
CA GLY A 132 -19.33 14.28 -8.67
C GLY A 132 -18.22 14.75 -7.75
N LEU A 133 -17.64 15.91 -8.05
CA LEU A 133 -16.82 16.66 -7.08
C LEU A 133 -17.76 17.31 -6.08
N LEU A 134 -17.69 16.91 -4.83
CA LEU A 134 -18.61 17.35 -3.78
C LEU A 134 -18.13 18.64 -3.11
N ARG A 135 -19.04 19.39 -2.49
CA ARG A 135 -18.72 20.63 -1.76
C ARG A 135 -18.12 20.37 -0.38
N GLY A 136 -18.34 19.20 0.20
CA GLY A 136 -17.85 18.78 1.51
C GLY A 136 -17.65 17.27 1.58
N PRO A 137 -17.02 16.76 2.65
CA PRO A 137 -16.72 15.34 2.84
C PRO A 137 -17.94 14.54 3.33
N ALA A 138 -19.07 14.66 2.61
CA ALA A 138 -20.29 13.94 2.86
C ALA A 138 -21.08 13.74 1.56
N ASP A 139 -21.80 12.62 1.42
CA ASP A 139 -22.50 12.27 0.18
C ASP A 139 -23.62 13.24 -0.18
N ASP A 140 -24.20 13.88 0.81
CA ASP A 140 -25.30 14.85 0.70
C ASP A 140 -24.83 16.31 0.59
N SER A 141 -23.53 16.57 0.58
CA SER A 141 -22.98 17.92 0.58
C SER A 141 -23.19 18.69 -0.72
N GLY A 142 -23.78 18.06 -1.72
CA GLY A 142 -24.08 18.63 -3.02
C GLY A 142 -22.87 18.65 -3.98
N VAL A 143 -23.16 18.50 -5.26
CA VAL A 143 -22.16 18.48 -6.30
C VAL A 143 -21.73 19.90 -6.68
N ARG A 144 -20.44 20.13 -6.81
CA ARG A 144 -19.81 21.36 -7.29
C ARG A 144 -19.50 21.32 -8.78
N ALA A 145 -18.99 20.19 -9.24
CA ALA A 145 -18.63 19.95 -10.63
C ALA A 145 -18.71 18.45 -10.94
N TRP A 146 -18.83 18.10 -12.20
CA TRP A 146 -18.76 16.73 -12.68
C TRP A 146 -17.40 16.51 -13.35
N LEU A 147 -16.66 15.51 -12.92
CA LEU A 147 -15.35 15.14 -13.44
C LEU A 147 -15.46 13.84 -14.22
N THR A 148 -14.94 13.82 -15.44
CA THR A 148 -14.90 12.60 -16.24
C THR A 148 -13.88 11.60 -15.69
N SER A 149 -14.09 10.32 -15.95
CA SER A 149 -13.10 9.28 -15.72
C SER A 149 -11.72 9.71 -16.27
N LYS A 150 -10.66 9.36 -15.53
CA LYS A 150 -9.26 9.74 -15.81
C LYS A 150 -8.96 11.23 -15.72
N PHE A 151 -9.90 12.07 -15.26
CA PHE A 151 -9.60 13.47 -15.01
C PHE A 151 -8.53 13.58 -13.92
N ARG A 152 -7.48 14.38 -14.17
CA ARG A 152 -6.41 14.61 -13.19
C ARG A 152 -6.83 15.65 -12.17
N VAL A 153 -6.59 15.36 -10.90
CA VAL A 153 -6.77 16.30 -9.77
C VAL A 153 -5.49 16.40 -8.95
N ASP A 154 -5.26 17.57 -8.35
CA ASP A 154 -4.26 17.75 -7.29
C ASP A 154 -4.91 17.38 -5.97
N ILE A 155 -4.24 16.52 -5.18
CA ILE A 155 -4.74 16.06 -3.88
C ILE A 155 -4.06 16.88 -2.79
N LYS A 156 -4.85 17.48 -1.91
CA LYS A 156 -4.36 18.32 -0.80
C LYS A 156 -4.16 17.48 0.45
N GLU A 157 -5.22 16.81 0.86
CA GLU A 157 -5.25 15.97 2.05
C GLU A 157 -6.20 14.80 1.87
N CYS A 158 -6.01 13.74 2.64
CA CYS A 158 -6.92 12.61 2.72
C CYS A 158 -7.09 12.17 4.17
N ASP A 159 -8.34 11.88 4.58
CA ASP A 159 -8.67 11.43 5.94
C ASP A 159 -8.83 9.91 6.07
N GLY A 160 -8.67 9.17 4.98
CA GLY A 160 -8.90 7.73 4.86
C GLY A 160 -10.23 7.36 4.22
N THR A 161 -11.14 8.31 4.04
CA THR A 161 -12.45 8.14 3.39
C THR A 161 -12.64 9.15 2.27
N TRP A 162 -12.30 10.39 2.54
CA TRP A 162 -12.41 11.53 1.65
C TRP A 162 -11.05 12.13 1.37
N CYS A 163 -10.90 12.69 0.18
CA CYS A 163 -9.75 13.53 -0.16
C CYS A 163 -10.23 14.90 -0.60
N GLU A 164 -9.63 15.96 -0.04
CA GLU A 164 -9.75 17.30 -0.58
C GLU A 164 -8.88 17.41 -1.83
N VAL A 165 -9.49 17.87 -2.91
CA VAL A 165 -8.82 17.94 -4.22
C VAL A 165 -9.07 19.26 -4.91
N VAL A 166 -8.16 19.60 -5.82
CA VAL A 166 -8.31 20.71 -6.76
C VAL A 166 -8.38 20.15 -8.18
N ALA A 167 -9.52 20.33 -8.82
CA ALA A 167 -9.74 20.00 -10.22
C ALA A 167 -9.50 21.25 -11.07
N THR A 168 -8.47 21.23 -11.91
CA THR A 168 -8.18 22.35 -12.81
C THR A 168 -8.54 22.00 -14.24
N SER A 169 -9.50 22.70 -14.81
CA SER A 169 -9.92 22.59 -16.19
C SER A 169 -9.25 23.65 -17.06
N HIS A 170 -8.89 23.26 -18.29
CA HIS A 170 -8.30 24.15 -19.29
C HIS A 170 -9.20 24.19 -20.50
N PRO A 171 -10.29 24.99 -20.49
CA PRO A 171 -11.19 25.09 -21.63
C PRO A 171 -10.46 25.67 -22.84
N ALA A 172 -10.77 25.20 -24.03
CA ALA A 172 -10.20 25.71 -25.26
C ALA A 172 -10.55 27.21 -25.44
N GLY A 173 -9.52 28.06 -25.53
CA GLY A 173 -9.68 29.51 -25.69
C GLY A 173 -10.08 30.26 -24.42
N GLY A 174 -10.12 29.61 -23.26
CA GLY A 174 -10.44 30.22 -21.97
C GLY A 174 -9.31 30.15 -20.95
N ASN A 175 -9.47 30.89 -19.85
CA ASN A 175 -8.57 30.81 -18.71
C ASN A 175 -8.77 29.49 -17.96
N ALA A 176 -7.69 28.98 -17.33
CA ALA A 176 -7.78 27.84 -16.43
C ALA A 176 -8.76 28.13 -15.28
N GLN A 177 -9.64 27.16 -14.99
CA GLN A 177 -10.60 27.25 -13.90
C GLN A 177 -10.30 26.14 -12.90
N ALA A 178 -10.14 26.50 -11.62
CA ALA A 178 -9.90 25.58 -10.53
C ALA A 178 -11.14 25.44 -9.64
N PHE A 179 -11.49 24.21 -9.32
CA PHE A 179 -12.61 23.84 -8.46
C PHE A 179 -12.06 23.04 -7.29
N ASN A 180 -12.16 23.57 -6.09
CA ASN A 180 -11.85 22.83 -4.86
C ASN A 180 -13.07 22.01 -4.45
N GLY A 181 -12.85 20.82 -3.92
CA GLY A 181 -13.93 19.98 -3.43
C GLY A 181 -13.42 18.64 -2.94
N TYR A 182 -14.36 17.73 -2.71
CA TYR A 182 -14.08 16.45 -2.09
C TYR A 182 -14.45 15.31 -3.03
N LEU A 183 -13.60 14.29 -3.07
CA LEU A 183 -13.86 13.01 -3.71
C LEU A 183 -13.74 11.89 -2.68
N ARG A 184 -14.51 10.83 -2.83
CA ARG A 184 -14.26 9.62 -2.07
C ARG A 184 -12.89 9.07 -2.45
N GLN A 185 -12.08 8.70 -1.46
CA GLN A 185 -10.77 8.12 -1.68
C GLN A 185 -10.83 6.88 -2.58
N ALA A 186 -11.92 6.12 -2.49
CA ALA A 186 -12.18 4.95 -3.34
C ALA A 186 -12.40 5.31 -4.83
N GLU A 187 -12.63 6.57 -5.17
CA GLU A 187 -12.79 7.07 -6.55
C GLU A 187 -11.49 7.67 -7.12
N LEU A 188 -10.37 7.48 -6.41
CA LEU A 188 -9.07 8.04 -6.81
C LEU A 188 -8.02 6.95 -7.01
N TRP A 189 -7.33 6.99 -8.13
CA TRP A 189 -6.03 6.36 -8.29
C TRP A 189 -4.95 7.41 -8.01
N GLY A 190 -3.97 7.09 -7.18
CA GLY A 190 -2.95 8.04 -6.71
C GLY A 190 -2.91 8.14 -5.18
N VAL A 191 -3.77 7.39 -4.50
CA VAL A 191 -3.82 7.23 -3.04
C VAL A 191 -4.06 5.78 -2.68
N TYR A 192 -3.56 5.35 -1.52
CA TYR A 192 -3.83 4.00 -1.01
C TYR A 192 -5.13 3.99 -0.20
N LYS A 193 -5.75 2.81 -0.14
CA LYS A 193 -6.94 2.62 0.68
C LYS A 193 -6.66 3.00 2.14
N ASN A 194 -7.52 3.84 2.72
CA ASN A 194 -7.42 4.35 4.09
C ASN A 194 -6.13 5.17 4.38
N GLU A 195 -5.40 5.60 3.36
CA GLU A 195 -4.24 6.47 3.52
C GLU A 195 -4.68 7.82 4.08
N LYS A 196 -3.90 8.35 5.03
CA LYS A 196 -4.13 9.68 5.63
C LYS A 196 -2.87 10.50 5.46
N PHE A 197 -3.04 11.71 4.98
CA PHE A 197 -1.97 12.72 4.88
C PHE A 197 -2.57 14.11 4.71
N ASP A 198 -1.81 15.10 5.02
CA ASP A 198 -2.02 16.55 4.94
C ASP A 198 -0.86 17.27 4.22
#